data_bdd6a89c0cfce57ef67b7f1730aea7b1
#
_entry.id   bdd6a89c0cfce57ef67b7f1730aea7b1
#
_cell.length_a   1.000
_cell.length_b   1.000
_cell.length_c   1.000
_cell.angle_alpha   90.00
_cell.angle_beta   90.00
_cell.angle_gamma   90.00
#
_symmetry.space_group_name_H-M   'P 1'
#
loop_
_entity.id
_entity.type
_entity.pdbx_description
1 polymer ?
#
loop_
_entity_poly.entity_id
_entity_poly.type
_entity_poly.pdbx_seq_one_letter_code
_entity_poly.pdbx_strand_id
1 'polypeptide(L)'
;MTPQILRVGAHATLLAVQTDRFKSELLNVQFAVPTKEKTAQRYALLFELLRRGTERYPTKAQFYRHLDDLYASDIRPYCRRAGDMQLLGATAEFLGARFVGGGAGLLPEMCEMLAQLLLHPYLPNNELHAPYLESEKRHLRDTIRARINNPRGYARSECRKMLFAGEPYALSLSGEEESIDAITAKGLTALWQELTTTLSPTFFYIGNTPPEAVAALLERTLPLAGDQKNPTKTLVKMPADTVLRREEEMPLCQGKLAIGYRTDITLAHRLAPAMSMLNEIFGGSAASKLFLNVREKRSLCYHCSSSLDLYKGAIFVGSGIRVENRAVTEQAIRTEFEALLRGHITETEWDAAKRSRDFVCRQLLDQPAALCDFYMGRHMLGISETPEQRRAAFAAVTRDEVAEAASHLREGAVFFLKGTLDDGEGDENE
;
A
#
# COMPACT_ATOMS: atom_id res chain seq x y z
N MET A 1 21.15 -2.00 8.66
CA MET A 1 20.27 -2.35 9.81
C MET A 1 19.51 -3.62 9.45
N THR A 2 19.88 -4.75 10.03
CA THR A 2 19.24 -6.05 9.75
C THR A 2 18.35 -6.43 10.93
N PRO A 3 17.09 -6.82 10.75
CA PRO A 3 16.25 -7.23 11.85
C PRO A 3 16.69 -8.59 12.40
N GLN A 4 16.65 -8.74 13.71
CA GLN A 4 16.66 -10.03 14.37
C GLN A 4 15.26 -10.63 14.25
N ILE A 5 15.18 -11.91 13.90
CA ILE A 5 13.90 -12.61 13.75
C ILE A 5 13.73 -13.52 14.97
N LEU A 6 12.70 -13.24 15.77
CA LEU A 6 12.37 -13.99 16.97
C LEU A 6 10.96 -14.58 16.88
N ARG A 7 10.73 -15.60 17.67
CA ARG A 7 9.40 -16.18 17.89
C ARG A 7 8.71 -15.45 19.04
N VAL A 8 7.43 -15.19 18.90
CA VAL A 8 6.56 -14.65 19.96
C VAL A 8 5.46 -15.68 20.21
N GLY A 9 5.43 -16.23 21.42
CA GLY A 9 4.55 -17.37 21.74
C GLY A 9 4.78 -18.56 20.81
N ALA A 10 3.71 -19.29 20.50
CA ALA A 10 3.79 -20.51 19.71
C ALA A 10 4.01 -20.26 18.19
N HIS A 11 3.40 -19.22 17.62
CA HIS A 11 3.24 -19.13 16.16
C HIS A 11 3.57 -17.77 15.56
N ALA A 12 3.57 -16.69 16.34
CA ALA A 12 3.86 -15.34 15.83
C ALA A 12 5.36 -15.13 15.62
N THR A 13 5.68 -14.18 14.75
CA THR A 13 7.08 -13.81 14.41
C THR A 13 7.28 -12.32 14.70
N LEU A 14 8.39 -11.97 15.32
CA LEU A 14 8.86 -10.60 15.52
C LEU A 14 10.09 -10.35 14.65
N LEU A 15 10.06 -9.29 13.86
CA LEU A 15 11.24 -8.71 13.23
C LEU A 15 11.64 -7.48 14.06
N ALA A 16 12.76 -7.54 14.76
CA ALA A 16 13.20 -6.47 15.63
C ALA A 16 14.51 -5.84 15.15
N VAL A 17 14.53 -4.53 15.01
CA VAL A 17 15.72 -3.72 14.74
C VAL A 17 16.06 -2.93 15.99
N GLN A 18 17.08 -3.36 16.71
CA GLN A 18 17.56 -2.60 17.85
C GLN A 18 18.46 -1.45 17.39
N THR A 19 18.07 -0.22 17.73
CA THR A 19 18.84 0.99 17.37
C THR A 19 18.46 2.16 18.27
N ASP A 20 19.39 3.06 18.51
CA ASP A 20 19.20 4.34 19.18
C ASP A 20 19.19 5.55 18.22
N ARG A 21 19.18 5.28 16.91
CA ARG A 21 19.29 6.28 15.85
C ARG A 21 18.10 7.25 15.82
N PHE A 22 16.91 6.76 16.17
CA PHE A 22 15.68 7.54 16.04
C PHE A 22 15.25 8.12 17.39
N LYS A 23 14.49 9.23 17.31
CA LYS A 23 13.85 9.81 18.49
C LYS A 23 12.58 9.07 18.86
N SER A 24 11.86 8.55 17.86
CA SER A 24 10.66 7.71 18.03
C SER A 24 11.01 6.23 17.84
N GLU A 25 10.26 5.39 18.54
CA GLU A 25 10.21 3.95 18.35
C GLU A 25 8.93 3.59 17.60
N LEU A 26 8.94 2.46 16.90
CA LEU A 26 7.78 1.98 16.16
C LEU A 26 7.55 0.51 16.44
N LEU A 27 6.29 0.17 16.77
CA LEU A 27 5.80 -1.19 16.88
C LEU A 27 4.64 -1.39 15.90
N ASN A 28 4.73 -2.42 15.09
CA ASN A 28 3.67 -2.79 14.14
C ASN A 28 3.20 -4.22 14.39
N VAL A 29 1.90 -4.44 14.28
CA VAL A 29 1.29 -5.78 14.23
C VAL A 29 0.54 -5.92 12.91
N GLN A 30 0.78 -7.01 12.18
CA GLN A 30 0.21 -7.24 10.86
C GLN A 30 -0.30 -8.67 10.69
N PHE A 31 -1.52 -8.76 10.17
CA PHE A 31 -2.09 -9.97 9.60
C PHE A 31 -2.13 -9.85 8.08
N ALA A 32 -1.87 -10.95 7.37
CA ALA A 32 -2.04 -11.01 5.93
C ALA A 32 -3.19 -11.97 5.60
N VAL A 33 -4.18 -11.52 4.85
CA VAL A 33 -5.33 -12.33 4.44
C VAL A 33 -5.51 -12.27 2.92
N PRO A 34 -5.97 -13.36 2.26
CA PRO A 34 -6.33 -13.29 0.85
C PRO A 34 -7.46 -12.28 0.63
N THR A 35 -7.32 -11.42 -0.39
CA THR A 35 -8.41 -10.52 -0.78
C THR A 35 -9.55 -11.33 -1.38
N LYS A 36 -10.71 -11.34 -0.75
CA LYS A 36 -11.92 -12.05 -1.21
C LYS A 36 -13.09 -11.07 -1.26
N GLU A 37 -13.94 -11.22 -2.28
CA GLU A 37 -15.12 -10.35 -2.47
C GLU A 37 -15.98 -10.24 -1.21
N LYS A 38 -16.26 -11.37 -0.56
CA LYS A 38 -17.13 -11.43 0.64
C LYS A 38 -16.53 -10.80 1.88
N THR A 39 -15.21 -10.64 1.98
CA THR A 39 -14.54 -10.21 3.23
C THR A 39 -13.73 -8.94 3.08
N ALA A 40 -13.33 -8.53 1.88
CA ALA A 40 -12.42 -7.40 1.67
C ALA A 40 -12.97 -6.10 2.30
N GLN A 41 -14.22 -5.74 1.97
CA GLN A 41 -14.88 -4.56 2.52
C GLN A 41 -15.14 -4.67 4.04
N ARG A 42 -15.47 -5.89 4.51
CA ARG A 42 -15.71 -6.13 5.94
C ARG A 42 -14.47 -5.92 6.76
N TYR A 43 -13.29 -6.38 6.30
CA TYR A 43 -12.02 -6.12 6.97
C TYR A 43 -11.67 -4.64 6.98
N ALA A 44 -11.86 -3.92 5.87
CA ALA A 44 -11.62 -2.49 5.82
C ALA A 44 -12.50 -1.76 6.86
N LEU A 45 -13.80 -2.09 6.91
CA LEU A 45 -14.74 -1.50 7.86
C LEU A 45 -14.45 -1.90 9.31
N LEU A 46 -14.02 -3.16 9.56
CA LEU A 46 -13.64 -3.65 10.88
C LEU A 46 -12.52 -2.79 11.48
N PHE A 47 -11.45 -2.55 10.74
CA PHE A 47 -10.30 -1.78 11.25
C PHE A 47 -10.63 -0.29 11.49
N GLU A 48 -11.55 0.30 10.73
CA GLU A 48 -12.10 1.62 11.05
C GLU A 48 -12.97 1.59 12.33
N LEU A 49 -13.71 0.51 12.52
CA LEU A 49 -14.57 0.36 13.69
C LEU A 49 -13.78 0.12 14.99
N LEU A 50 -12.70 -0.67 14.95
CA LEU A 50 -11.84 -0.93 16.12
C LEU A 50 -11.27 0.36 16.74
N ARG A 51 -10.96 1.38 15.93
CA ARG A 51 -10.47 2.68 16.43
C ARG A 51 -11.53 3.57 17.07
N ARG A 52 -12.80 3.16 17.08
CA ARG A 52 -13.92 3.96 17.67
C ARG A 52 -14.02 3.84 19.17
N GLY A 53 -13.56 2.72 19.75
CA GLY A 53 -13.53 2.51 21.17
C GLY A 53 -13.08 1.11 21.55
N THR A 54 -12.56 1.00 22.74
CA THR A 54 -12.13 -0.25 23.37
C THR A 54 -12.89 -0.47 24.68
N GLU A 55 -12.75 -1.62 25.27
CA GLU A 55 -13.36 -1.92 26.57
C GLU A 55 -12.95 -0.89 27.63
N ARG A 56 -11.65 -0.54 27.70
CA ARG A 56 -11.11 0.44 28.65
C ARG A 56 -11.41 1.89 28.24
N TYR A 57 -11.49 2.16 26.95
CA TYR A 57 -11.75 3.49 26.39
C TYR A 57 -12.92 3.43 25.41
N PRO A 58 -14.19 3.41 25.92
CA PRO A 58 -15.37 3.20 25.09
C PRO A 58 -15.59 4.19 23.95
N THR A 59 -14.95 5.36 23.99
CA THR A 59 -15.05 6.37 22.94
C THR A 59 -13.68 6.69 22.30
N LYS A 60 -13.71 7.06 21.02
CA LYS A 60 -12.53 7.52 20.30
C LYS A 60 -11.79 8.66 21.04
N ALA A 61 -12.54 9.62 21.60
CA ALA A 61 -11.97 10.74 22.33
C ALA A 61 -11.19 10.31 23.59
N GLN A 62 -11.68 9.31 24.33
CA GLN A 62 -10.98 8.77 25.51
C GLN A 62 -9.70 8.04 25.10
N PHE A 63 -9.76 7.23 24.03
CA PHE A 63 -8.61 6.50 23.52
C PHE A 63 -7.48 7.44 23.08
N TYR A 64 -7.80 8.45 22.26
CA TYR A 64 -6.80 9.41 21.76
C TYR A 64 -6.30 10.35 22.83
N ARG A 65 -7.15 10.79 23.79
CA ARG A 65 -6.70 11.57 24.95
C ARG A 65 -5.62 10.83 25.75
N HIS A 66 -5.79 9.52 25.95
CA HIS A 66 -4.77 8.74 26.65
C HIS A 66 -3.46 8.65 25.83
N LEU A 67 -3.53 8.55 24.51
CA LEU A 67 -2.34 8.61 23.65
C LEU A 67 -1.66 9.99 23.71
N ASP A 68 -2.43 11.07 23.81
CA ASP A 68 -1.89 12.43 24.01
C ASP A 68 -1.14 12.53 25.35
N ASP A 69 -1.70 11.96 26.44
CA ASP A 69 -1.05 11.88 27.75
C ASP A 69 0.25 11.03 27.71
N LEU A 70 0.39 10.13 26.75
CA LEU A 70 1.58 9.34 26.46
C LEU A 70 2.52 10.06 25.48
N TYR A 71 2.79 11.34 25.68
CA TYR A 71 3.68 12.17 24.86
C TYR A 71 3.24 12.28 23.40
N ALA A 72 1.93 12.41 23.17
CA ALA A 72 1.33 12.45 21.84
C ALA A 72 1.73 11.23 20.97
N SER A 73 1.75 10.05 21.59
CA SER A 73 1.92 8.78 20.87
C SER A 73 0.75 8.55 19.91
N ASP A 74 0.99 7.81 18.84
CA ASP A 74 -0.03 7.56 17.81
C ASP A 74 -0.20 6.06 17.56
N ILE A 75 -1.44 5.63 17.36
CA ILE A 75 -1.79 4.29 16.91
C ILE A 75 -2.69 4.39 15.69
N ARG A 76 -2.19 3.88 14.58
CA ARG A 76 -2.89 3.89 13.29
C ARG A 76 -3.24 2.48 12.83
N PRO A 77 -4.51 2.07 13.01
CA PRO A 77 -5.02 0.88 12.33
C PRO A 77 -4.99 1.08 10.82
N TYR A 78 -4.76 0.01 10.08
CA TYR A 78 -4.76 0.06 8.62
C TYR A 78 -5.32 -1.20 7.98
N CYS A 79 -5.84 -1.01 6.77
CA CYS A 79 -6.20 -2.05 5.83
C CYS A 79 -5.65 -1.65 4.46
N ARG A 80 -4.67 -2.38 3.94
CA ARG A 80 -4.00 -2.04 2.67
C ARG A 80 -3.78 -3.26 1.79
N ARG A 81 -3.53 -3.03 0.50
CA ARG A 81 -3.29 -4.08 -0.48
C ARG A 81 -1.80 -4.39 -0.62
N ALA A 82 -1.49 -5.67 -0.81
CA ALA A 82 -0.19 -6.13 -1.29
C ALA A 82 -0.42 -7.30 -2.27
N GLY A 83 -0.42 -7.00 -3.58
CA GLY A 83 -0.83 -7.97 -4.59
C GLY A 83 -2.26 -8.48 -4.37
N ASP A 84 -2.45 -9.79 -4.34
CA ASP A 84 -3.73 -10.45 -4.07
C ASP A 84 -4.07 -10.56 -2.58
N MET A 85 -3.20 -10.01 -1.70
CA MET A 85 -3.39 -10.02 -0.27
C MET A 85 -3.90 -8.67 0.25
N GLN A 86 -4.62 -8.74 1.35
CA GLN A 86 -5.04 -7.61 2.18
C GLN A 86 -4.24 -7.67 3.48
N LEU A 87 -3.53 -6.60 3.78
CA LEU A 87 -2.74 -6.44 5.00
C LEU A 87 -3.56 -5.66 6.00
N LEU A 88 -3.78 -6.24 7.16
CA LEU A 88 -4.59 -5.74 8.26
C LEU A 88 -3.69 -5.57 9.47
N GLY A 89 -3.76 -4.45 10.15
CA GLY A 89 -2.90 -4.27 11.30
C GLY A 89 -3.02 -2.92 11.96
N ALA A 90 -2.09 -2.66 12.87
CA ALA A 90 -1.94 -1.36 13.50
C ALA A 90 -0.46 -1.03 13.71
N THR A 91 -0.10 0.23 13.49
CA THR A 91 1.24 0.76 13.76
C THR A 91 1.14 1.71 14.94
N ALA A 92 1.95 1.48 15.98
CA ALA A 92 2.16 2.38 17.09
C ALA A 92 3.50 3.11 16.90
N GLU A 93 3.49 4.43 16.97
CA GLU A 93 4.67 5.29 16.93
C GLU A 93 4.70 6.14 18.21
N PHE A 94 5.82 6.13 18.92
CA PHE A 94 5.93 6.72 20.25
C PHE A 94 7.36 7.19 20.55
N LEU A 95 7.52 8.05 21.53
CA LEU A 95 8.80 8.64 21.91
C LEU A 95 9.71 7.57 22.57
N GLY A 96 10.96 7.51 22.15
CA GLY A 96 11.96 6.59 22.73
C GLY A 96 12.25 6.92 24.21
N ALA A 97 12.54 5.88 25.00
CA ALA A 97 12.67 5.96 26.45
C ALA A 97 13.61 7.07 26.95
N ARG A 98 14.71 7.35 26.23
CA ARG A 98 15.66 8.41 26.59
C ARG A 98 15.10 9.84 26.52
N PHE A 99 13.95 10.04 25.88
CA PHE A 99 13.28 11.33 25.74
C PHE A 99 12.04 11.45 26.63
N VAL A 100 11.69 10.39 27.37
CA VAL A 100 10.56 10.35 28.29
C VAL A 100 11.05 10.74 29.70
N GLY A 101 10.32 11.64 30.35
CA GLY A 101 10.60 12.03 31.73
C GLY A 101 10.52 10.82 32.68
N GLY A 102 11.50 10.68 33.59
CA GLY A 102 11.56 9.56 34.52
C GLY A 102 12.22 8.29 33.99
N GLY A 103 12.62 8.24 32.72
CA GLY A 103 13.39 7.14 32.12
C GLY A 103 12.60 5.82 31.87
N ALA A 104 11.31 5.79 32.19
CA ALA A 104 10.44 4.67 31.87
C ALA A 104 10.05 4.76 30.38
N GLY A 105 10.37 3.71 29.59
CA GLY A 105 9.98 3.66 28.18
C GLY A 105 8.46 3.51 28.01
N LEU A 106 7.93 4.00 26.89
CA LEU A 106 6.50 3.91 26.56
C LEU A 106 6.11 2.55 25.92
N LEU A 107 7.06 1.71 25.56
CA LEU A 107 6.80 0.45 24.86
C LEU A 107 5.79 -0.46 25.60
N PRO A 108 5.83 -0.65 26.94
CA PRO A 108 4.82 -1.45 27.64
C PRO A 108 3.41 -0.89 27.48
N GLU A 109 3.23 0.43 27.65
CA GLU A 109 1.92 1.08 27.49
C GLU A 109 1.43 0.98 26.04
N MET A 110 2.32 1.10 25.04
CA MET A 110 1.95 0.97 23.64
C MET A 110 1.55 -0.47 23.29
N CYS A 111 2.17 -1.48 23.89
CA CYS A 111 1.73 -2.87 23.78
C CYS A 111 0.32 -3.07 24.38
N GLU A 112 0.06 -2.49 25.56
CA GLU A 112 -1.29 -2.52 26.18
C GLU A 112 -2.32 -1.80 25.31
N MET A 113 -1.99 -0.64 24.75
CA MET A 113 -2.91 0.11 23.88
C MET A 113 -3.22 -0.65 22.58
N LEU A 114 -2.22 -1.36 22.00
CA LEU A 114 -2.45 -2.25 20.86
C LEU A 114 -3.31 -3.46 21.26
N ALA A 115 -3.11 -4.02 22.46
CA ALA A 115 -3.96 -5.08 22.99
C ALA A 115 -5.40 -4.60 23.19
N GLN A 116 -5.60 -3.41 23.77
CA GLN A 116 -6.92 -2.79 23.87
C GLN A 116 -7.59 -2.66 22.49
N LEU A 117 -6.86 -2.17 21.48
CA LEU A 117 -7.40 -2.00 20.14
C LEU A 117 -7.80 -3.32 19.48
N LEU A 118 -6.92 -4.33 19.56
CA LEU A 118 -7.05 -5.56 18.77
C LEU A 118 -7.80 -6.67 19.50
N LEU A 119 -7.62 -6.79 20.82
CA LEU A 119 -8.16 -7.90 21.62
C LEU A 119 -9.35 -7.50 22.49
N HIS A 120 -9.49 -6.21 22.82
CA HIS A 120 -10.51 -5.70 23.71
C HIS A 120 -11.32 -4.54 23.09
N PRO A 121 -11.90 -4.74 21.86
CA PRO A 121 -12.74 -3.71 21.27
C PRO A 121 -13.99 -3.48 22.12
N TYR A 122 -14.64 -2.33 21.95
CA TYR A 122 -15.88 -2.02 22.68
C TYR A 122 -17.04 -2.91 22.19
N LEU A 123 -17.43 -3.88 23.03
CA LEU A 123 -18.43 -4.92 22.73
C LEU A 123 -19.65 -4.83 23.69
N PRO A 124 -20.45 -3.77 23.66
CA PRO A 124 -21.69 -3.77 24.43
C PRO A 124 -22.60 -4.92 23.94
N ASN A 125 -23.11 -5.73 24.88
CA ASN A 125 -23.90 -6.92 24.57
C ASN A 125 -23.15 -8.01 23.78
N ASN A 126 -21.83 -8.12 23.95
CA ASN A 126 -20.95 -9.10 23.27
C ASN A 126 -20.87 -8.96 21.72
N GLU A 127 -21.28 -7.84 21.19
CA GLU A 127 -21.15 -7.51 19.76
C GLU A 127 -20.51 -6.13 19.59
N LEU A 128 -19.82 -5.90 18.47
CA LEU A 128 -19.32 -4.59 18.09
C LEU A 128 -20.46 -3.57 18.09
N HIS A 129 -20.18 -2.36 18.61
CA HIS A 129 -21.20 -1.36 18.88
C HIS A 129 -21.93 -0.90 17.61
N ALA A 130 -23.21 -1.28 17.47
CA ALA A 130 -24.01 -1.02 16.28
C ALA A 130 -24.10 0.47 15.88
N PRO A 131 -24.26 1.46 16.80
CA PRO A 131 -24.23 2.87 16.43
C PRO A 131 -22.90 3.32 15.81
N TYR A 132 -21.77 2.77 16.26
CA TYR A 132 -20.46 3.05 15.63
C TYR A 132 -20.38 2.44 14.24
N LEU A 133 -20.87 1.22 14.07
CA LEU A 133 -20.95 0.56 12.76
C LEU A 133 -21.79 1.39 11.78
N GLU A 134 -22.95 1.87 12.17
CA GLU A 134 -23.80 2.69 11.30
C GLU A 134 -23.15 4.04 10.94
N SER A 135 -22.35 4.61 11.84
CA SER A 135 -21.55 5.79 11.54
C SER A 135 -20.45 5.49 10.51
N GLU A 136 -19.72 4.36 10.68
CA GLU A 136 -18.66 3.97 9.74
C GLU A 136 -19.23 3.54 8.37
N LYS A 137 -20.41 2.91 8.33
CA LYS A 137 -21.10 2.61 7.07
C LYS A 137 -21.43 3.88 6.28
N ARG A 138 -21.92 4.94 6.96
CA ARG A 138 -22.17 6.24 6.31
C ARG A 138 -20.89 6.82 5.75
N HIS A 139 -19.83 6.87 6.56
CA HIS A 139 -18.53 7.35 6.11
C HIS A 139 -17.97 6.54 4.94
N LEU A 140 -18.15 5.23 4.95
CA LEU A 140 -17.75 4.36 3.84
C LEU A 140 -18.53 4.65 2.56
N ARG A 141 -19.86 4.87 2.65
CA ARG A 141 -20.68 5.32 1.50
C ARG A 141 -20.17 6.64 0.92
N ASP A 142 -19.93 7.62 1.79
CA ASP A 142 -19.42 8.92 1.37
C ASP A 142 -18.05 8.78 0.69
N THR A 143 -17.16 7.94 1.23
CA THR A 143 -15.85 7.62 0.65
C THR A 143 -15.98 6.94 -0.72
N ILE A 144 -16.93 6.01 -0.89
CA ILE A 144 -17.17 5.34 -2.17
C ILE A 144 -17.71 6.33 -3.19
N ARG A 145 -18.69 7.15 -2.83
CA ARG A 145 -19.26 8.19 -3.69
C ARG A 145 -18.23 9.24 -4.08
N ALA A 146 -17.37 9.64 -3.13
CA ALA A 146 -16.33 10.62 -3.35
C ALA A 146 -15.17 10.12 -4.25
N ARG A 147 -15.14 8.84 -4.67
CA ARG A 147 -14.12 8.33 -5.62
C ARG A 147 -14.08 9.12 -6.93
N ILE A 148 -15.25 9.60 -7.39
CA ILE A 148 -15.36 10.41 -8.62
C ILE A 148 -14.67 11.78 -8.48
N ASN A 149 -14.49 12.29 -7.25
CA ASN A 149 -13.81 13.55 -6.99
C ASN A 149 -12.28 13.45 -7.15
N ASN A 150 -11.76 12.22 -7.36
CA ASN A 150 -10.39 11.98 -7.79
C ASN A 150 -10.40 11.25 -9.15
N PRO A 151 -10.63 11.96 -10.27
CA PRO A 151 -10.79 11.35 -11.59
C PRO A 151 -9.57 10.54 -12.04
N ARG A 152 -8.36 10.96 -11.64
CA ARG A 152 -7.12 10.20 -11.90
C ARG A 152 -7.09 8.86 -11.17
N GLY A 153 -7.43 8.86 -9.89
CA GLY A 153 -7.54 7.65 -9.07
C GLY A 153 -8.65 6.73 -9.56
N TYR A 154 -9.78 7.29 -9.97
CA TYR A 154 -10.91 6.59 -10.56
C TYR A 154 -10.49 5.88 -11.86
N ALA A 155 -9.94 6.61 -12.83
CA ALA A 155 -9.49 6.04 -14.11
C ALA A 155 -8.48 4.89 -13.91
N ARG A 156 -7.51 5.06 -13.00
CA ARG A 156 -6.56 4.00 -12.64
C ARG A 156 -7.27 2.78 -12.02
N SER A 157 -8.26 3.00 -11.15
CA SER A 157 -9.01 1.92 -10.50
C SER A 157 -9.83 1.12 -11.52
N GLU A 158 -10.49 1.79 -12.46
CA GLU A 158 -11.26 1.14 -13.52
C GLU A 158 -10.34 0.38 -14.50
N CYS A 159 -9.20 0.96 -14.89
CA CYS A 159 -8.18 0.26 -15.66
C CYS A 159 -7.68 -1.00 -14.94
N ARG A 160 -7.45 -0.94 -13.62
CA ARG A 160 -7.06 -2.09 -12.79
C ARG A 160 -8.16 -3.16 -12.75
N LYS A 161 -9.43 -2.79 -12.58
CA LYS A 161 -10.57 -3.71 -12.61
C LYS A 161 -10.63 -4.48 -13.94
N MET A 162 -10.44 -3.77 -15.06
CA MET A 162 -10.40 -4.38 -16.41
C MET A 162 -9.20 -5.32 -16.56
N LEU A 163 -8.00 -4.83 -16.25
CA LEU A 163 -6.74 -5.56 -16.45
C LEU A 163 -6.67 -6.85 -15.64
N PHE A 164 -7.30 -6.90 -14.47
CA PHE A 164 -7.27 -8.01 -13.53
C PHE A 164 -8.65 -8.64 -13.30
N ALA A 165 -9.56 -8.52 -14.27
CA ALA A 165 -10.91 -9.09 -14.15
C ALA A 165 -10.88 -10.57 -13.75
N GLY A 166 -11.67 -10.93 -12.74
CA GLY A 166 -11.71 -12.28 -12.18
C GLY A 166 -10.56 -12.63 -11.22
N GLU A 167 -9.66 -11.69 -10.91
CA GLU A 167 -8.59 -11.89 -9.93
C GLU A 167 -8.84 -11.07 -8.64
N PRO A 168 -8.30 -11.49 -7.48
CA PRO A 168 -8.44 -10.74 -6.22
C PRO A 168 -7.93 -9.29 -6.31
N TYR A 169 -6.93 -9.04 -7.14
CA TYR A 169 -6.37 -7.70 -7.34
C TYR A 169 -7.35 -6.72 -8.02
N ALA A 170 -8.36 -7.20 -8.74
CA ALA A 170 -9.41 -6.36 -9.32
C ALA A 170 -10.34 -5.77 -8.24
N LEU A 171 -10.56 -6.48 -7.14
CA LEU A 171 -11.53 -6.11 -6.11
C LEU A 171 -11.15 -4.77 -5.45
N SER A 172 -12.12 -3.95 -5.12
CA SER A 172 -11.93 -2.77 -4.27
C SER A 172 -11.91 -3.20 -2.80
N LEU A 173 -10.94 -2.72 -2.01
CA LEU A 173 -10.93 -2.99 -0.56
C LEU A 173 -12.08 -2.31 0.17
N SER A 174 -12.51 -1.14 -0.28
CA SER A 174 -13.71 -0.47 0.25
C SER A 174 -15.01 -1.03 -0.34
N GLY A 175 -14.94 -2.04 -1.21
CA GLY A 175 -16.10 -2.68 -1.82
C GLY A 175 -16.94 -1.77 -2.71
N GLU A 176 -18.19 -2.15 -2.90
CA GLU A 176 -19.20 -1.38 -3.62
C GLU A 176 -20.32 -0.98 -2.65
N GLU A 177 -21.07 0.09 -2.96
CA GLU A 177 -22.04 0.70 -2.06
C GLU A 177 -23.19 -0.25 -1.69
N GLU A 178 -23.65 -1.04 -2.64
CA GLU A 178 -24.77 -1.96 -2.50
C GLU A 178 -24.53 -3.07 -1.47
N SER A 179 -23.26 -3.38 -1.22
CA SER A 179 -22.89 -4.44 -0.26
C SER A 179 -22.79 -3.96 1.19
N ILE A 180 -22.85 -2.65 1.45
CA ILE A 180 -22.66 -2.08 2.79
C ILE A 180 -23.77 -2.49 3.74
N ASP A 181 -25.04 -2.47 3.29
CA ASP A 181 -26.20 -2.74 4.16
C ASP A 181 -26.22 -4.17 4.71
N ALA A 182 -25.65 -5.11 3.97
CA ALA A 182 -25.54 -6.50 4.39
C ALA A 182 -24.50 -6.73 5.51
N ILE A 183 -23.68 -5.73 5.87
CA ILE A 183 -22.69 -5.84 6.93
C ILE A 183 -23.37 -5.63 8.29
N THR A 184 -23.27 -6.59 9.20
CA THR A 184 -23.88 -6.55 10.53
C THR A 184 -22.84 -6.53 11.64
N ALA A 185 -23.18 -5.98 12.82
CA ALA A 185 -22.31 -6.00 14.00
C ALA A 185 -21.91 -7.43 14.37
N LYS A 186 -22.87 -8.36 14.41
CA LYS A 186 -22.62 -9.79 14.64
C LYS A 186 -21.64 -10.40 13.64
N GLY A 187 -21.80 -10.09 12.33
CA GLY A 187 -20.92 -10.59 11.28
C GLY A 187 -19.50 -10.05 11.38
N LEU A 188 -19.33 -8.77 11.79
CA LEU A 188 -18.00 -8.19 12.02
C LEU A 188 -17.38 -8.70 13.33
N THR A 189 -18.17 -8.96 14.37
CA THR A 189 -17.68 -9.57 15.61
C THR A 189 -17.13 -10.97 15.35
N ALA A 190 -17.84 -11.79 14.59
CA ALA A 190 -17.34 -13.12 14.19
C ALA A 190 -16.05 -13.02 13.37
N LEU A 191 -15.97 -12.07 12.43
CA LEU A 191 -14.78 -11.84 11.62
C LEU A 191 -13.58 -11.38 12.44
N TRP A 192 -13.80 -10.51 13.43
CA TRP A 192 -12.79 -10.08 14.40
C TRP A 192 -12.29 -11.25 15.24
N GLN A 193 -13.19 -12.08 15.77
CA GLN A 193 -12.85 -13.28 16.54
C GLN A 193 -12.03 -14.26 15.70
N GLU A 194 -12.46 -14.56 14.47
CA GLU A 194 -11.70 -15.40 13.52
C GLU A 194 -10.29 -14.85 13.30
N LEU A 195 -10.16 -13.54 13.04
CA LEU A 195 -8.88 -12.90 12.83
C LEU A 195 -7.92 -13.09 14.01
N THR A 196 -8.39 -12.82 15.23
CA THR A 196 -7.54 -12.76 16.44
C THR A 196 -7.26 -14.13 17.07
N THR A 197 -8.12 -15.12 16.82
CA THR A 197 -7.96 -16.47 17.39
C THR A 197 -7.33 -17.47 16.40
N THR A 198 -7.46 -17.22 15.10
CA THR A 198 -7.06 -18.20 14.08
C THR A 198 -5.76 -17.83 13.38
N LEU A 199 -5.53 -16.52 13.12
CA LEU A 199 -4.39 -16.08 12.32
C LEU A 199 -3.19 -15.71 13.17
N SER A 200 -2.01 -16.16 12.71
CA SER A 200 -0.73 -15.79 13.31
C SER A 200 -0.25 -14.43 12.77
N PRO A 201 -0.04 -13.41 13.63
CA PRO A 201 0.48 -12.13 13.20
C PRO A 201 1.99 -12.16 12.96
N THR A 202 2.46 -11.15 12.23
CA THR A 202 3.86 -10.75 12.20
C THR A 202 4.00 -9.39 12.88
N PHE A 203 4.94 -9.29 13.81
CA PHE A 203 5.30 -8.04 14.48
C PHE A 203 6.55 -7.45 13.84
N PHE A 204 6.64 -6.14 13.84
CA PHE A 204 7.87 -5.42 13.56
C PHE A 204 8.11 -4.40 14.67
N TYR A 205 9.33 -4.36 15.17
CA TYR A 205 9.76 -3.37 16.15
C TYR A 205 11.06 -2.71 15.70
N ILE A 206 11.15 -1.40 15.86
CA ILE A 206 12.38 -0.65 15.72
C ILE A 206 12.48 0.37 16.87
N GLY A 207 13.54 0.26 17.65
CA GLY A 207 13.75 1.07 18.84
C GLY A 207 14.95 0.62 19.65
N ASN A 208 15.03 1.10 20.88
CA ASN A 208 16.20 0.88 21.74
C ASN A 208 16.09 -0.38 22.62
N THR A 209 14.88 -0.94 22.81
CA THR A 209 14.67 -2.11 23.67
C THR A 209 15.27 -3.37 23.05
N PRO A 210 15.97 -4.23 23.82
CA PRO A 210 16.50 -5.49 23.32
C PRO A 210 15.40 -6.38 22.73
N PRO A 211 15.64 -7.03 21.58
CA PRO A 211 14.65 -7.84 20.85
C PRO A 211 13.96 -8.92 21.71
N GLU A 212 14.71 -9.58 22.58
CA GLU A 212 14.19 -10.63 23.48
C GLU A 212 13.23 -10.07 24.51
N ALA A 213 13.49 -8.86 25.01
CA ALA A 213 12.60 -8.17 25.95
C ALA A 213 11.30 -7.72 25.25
N VAL A 214 11.40 -7.27 23.99
CA VAL A 214 10.22 -6.97 23.16
C VAL A 214 9.38 -8.22 22.93
N ALA A 215 10.03 -9.35 22.57
CA ALA A 215 9.32 -10.62 22.33
C ALA A 215 8.57 -11.09 23.58
N ALA A 216 9.24 -11.08 24.76
CA ALA A 216 8.63 -11.46 26.03
C ALA A 216 7.48 -10.52 26.44
N LEU A 217 7.59 -9.22 26.14
CA LEU A 217 6.54 -8.25 26.39
C LEU A 217 5.31 -8.52 25.51
N LEU A 218 5.53 -8.71 24.21
CA LEU A 218 4.46 -9.02 23.24
C LEU A 218 3.71 -10.33 23.60
N GLU A 219 4.47 -11.37 23.98
CA GLU A 219 3.88 -12.64 24.39
C GLU A 219 2.92 -12.48 25.59
N ARG A 220 3.27 -11.60 26.54
CA ARG A 220 2.46 -11.34 27.74
C ARG A 220 1.27 -10.42 27.45
N THR A 221 1.44 -9.38 26.65
CA THR A 221 0.43 -8.31 26.45
C THR A 221 -0.46 -8.51 25.24
N LEU A 222 0.04 -9.17 24.19
CA LEU A 222 -0.70 -9.50 22.96
C LEU A 222 -0.67 -11.01 22.69
N PRO A 223 -1.30 -11.83 23.52
CA PRO A 223 -1.28 -13.30 23.40
C PRO A 223 -2.15 -13.77 22.22
N LEU A 224 -1.79 -13.40 21.00
CA LEU A 224 -2.44 -13.83 19.77
C LEU A 224 -2.05 -15.29 19.49
N ALA A 225 -3.00 -16.20 19.67
CA ALA A 225 -2.76 -17.65 19.70
C ALA A 225 -2.95 -18.34 18.33
N GLY A 226 -3.33 -17.61 17.29
CA GLY A 226 -3.59 -18.18 15.98
C GLY A 226 -2.36 -18.87 15.38
N ASP A 227 -2.56 -20.04 14.81
CA ASP A 227 -1.50 -20.88 14.20
C ASP A 227 -1.51 -20.86 12.67
N GLN A 228 -2.55 -20.33 12.07
CA GLN A 228 -2.70 -20.32 10.63
C GLN A 228 -1.90 -19.17 10.00
N LYS A 229 -1.03 -19.53 9.05
CA LYS A 229 -0.38 -18.60 8.13
C LYS A 229 -1.09 -18.69 6.78
N ASN A 230 -1.65 -17.57 6.34
CA ASN A 230 -2.21 -17.53 4.99
C ASN A 230 -1.10 -17.61 3.95
N PRO A 231 -1.32 -18.36 2.86
CA PRO A 231 -0.39 -18.35 1.74
C PRO A 231 -0.33 -16.95 1.13
N THR A 232 0.87 -16.39 1.06
CA THR A 232 1.11 -15.02 0.55
C THR A 232 1.40 -14.98 -0.95
N LYS A 233 0.99 -16.02 -1.67
CA LYS A 233 1.21 -16.09 -3.12
C LYS A 233 0.23 -15.20 -3.87
N THR A 234 0.78 -14.31 -4.68
CA THR A 234 0.03 -13.56 -5.68
C THR A 234 -0.05 -14.36 -6.98
N LEU A 235 -1.23 -14.42 -7.56
CA LEU A 235 -1.43 -15.04 -8.86
C LEU A 235 -0.85 -14.15 -9.95
N VAL A 236 0.17 -14.65 -10.64
CA VAL A 236 0.78 -13.96 -11.78
C VAL A 236 0.25 -14.61 -13.07
N LYS A 237 -0.52 -13.83 -13.84
CA LYS A 237 -1.00 -14.23 -15.17
C LYS A 237 -0.66 -13.11 -16.15
N MET A 238 -0.22 -13.47 -17.34
CA MET A 238 -0.08 -12.49 -18.43
C MET A 238 -1.46 -12.20 -19.04
N PRO A 239 -1.70 -11.00 -19.59
CA PRO A 239 -2.96 -10.69 -20.26
C PRO A 239 -3.10 -11.51 -21.54
N ALA A 240 -4.32 -11.63 -22.03
CA ALA A 240 -4.58 -12.10 -23.39
C ALA A 240 -3.94 -11.15 -24.42
N ASP A 241 -3.73 -11.61 -25.66
CA ASP A 241 -3.14 -10.79 -26.73
C ASP A 241 -3.99 -9.56 -27.11
N THR A 242 -5.27 -9.57 -26.74
CA THR A 242 -6.19 -8.46 -27.01
C THR A 242 -6.19 -7.45 -25.87
N VAL A 243 -5.86 -6.20 -26.17
CA VAL A 243 -5.94 -5.08 -25.22
C VAL A 243 -7.39 -4.68 -24.99
N LEU A 244 -7.84 -4.76 -23.74
CA LEU A 244 -9.18 -4.34 -23.34
C LEU A 244 -9.27 -2.82 -23.37
N ARG A 245 -10.35 -2.28 -23.97
CA ARG A 245 -10.58 -0.84 -24.07
C ARG A 245 -11.95 -0.47 -23.54
N ARG A 246 -12.01 0.55 -22.71
CA ARG A 246 -13.27 1.14 -22.21
C ARG A 246 -13.14 2.64 -22.13
N GLU A 247 -14.24 3.31 -22.47
CA GLU A 247 -14.42 4.74 -22.32
C GLU A 247 -15.64 5.01 -21.45
N GLU A 248 -15.57 6.05 -20.65
CA GLU A 248 -16.65 6.51 -19.78
C GLU A 248 -16.66 8.04 -19.78
N GLU A 249 -17.83 8.65 -19.79
CA GLU A 249 -17.98 10.10 -19.79
C GLU A 249 -18.19 10.65 -18.38
N MET A 250 -17.58 11.78 -18.10
CA MET A 250 -17.73 12.49 -16.82
C MET A 250 -17.65 14.00 -17.04
N PRO A 251 -18.39 14.83 -16.27
CA PRO A 251 -18.34 16.28 -16.38
C PRO A 251 -17.00 16.85 -15.86
N LEU A 252 -15.98 16.76 -16.69
CA LEU A 252 -14.60 17.22 -16.45
C LEU A 252 -14.13 18.01 -17.66
N CYS A 253 -13.31 19.04 -17.47
CA CYS A 253 -12.64 19.76 -18.55
C CYS A 253 -11.54 18.93 -19.22
N GLN A 254 -10.92 18.01 -18.49
CA GLN A 254 -9.80 17.20 -19.00
C GLN A 254 -10.14 15.73 -18.97
N GLY A 255 -9.79 14.98 -20.02
CA GLY A 255 -9.82 13.53 -20.02
C GLY A 255 -8.71 12.94 -19.13
N LYS A 256 -8.98 11.78 -18.54
CA LYS A 256 -7.98 11.01 -17.78
C LYS A 256 -7.76 9.67 -18.46
N LEU A 257 -6.54 9.47 -18.98
CA LEU A 257 -6.12 8.25 -19.65
C LEU A 257 -5.36 7.35 -18.64
N ALA A 258 -5.74 6.08 -18.57
CA ALA A 258 -5.03 5.07 -17.81
C ALA A 258 -4.69 3.88 -18.73
N ILE A 259 -3.40 3.49 -18.79
CA ILE A 259 -2.92 2.32 -19.52
C ILE A 259 -2.31 1.35 -18.52
N GLY A 260 -2.74 0.10 -18.53
CA GLY A 260 -2.27 -0.96 -17.65
C GLY A 260 -1.43 -2.00 -18.39
N TYR A 261 -0.26 -2.29 -17.83
CA TYR A 261 0.65 -3.34 -18.28
C TYR A 261 0.75 -4.43 -17.21
N ARG A 262 0.89 -5.68 -17.63
CA ARG A 262 1.20 -6.82 -16.74
C ARG A 262 2.59 -7.34 -17.03
N THR A 263 3.21 -7.92 -16.00
CA THR A 263 4.49 -8.59 -16.07
C THR A 263 4.50 -9.78 -15.09
N ASP A 264 5.33 -10.77 -15.36
CA ASP A 264 5.65 -11.85 -14.42
C ASP A 264 6.74 -11.46 -13.42
N ILE A 265 7.36 -10.28 -13.59
CA ILE A 265 8.36 -9.77 -12.66
C ILE A 265 7.67 -9.22 -11.41
N THR A 266 7.76 -9.99 -10.33
CA THR A 266 7.34 -9.59 -8.99
C THR A 266 8.55 -9.26 -8.11
N LEU A 267 8.30 -8.86 -6.85
CA LEU A 267 9.37 -8.44 -5.92
C LEU A 267 10.44 -9.53 -5.69
N ALA A 268 10.07 -10.81 -5.79
CA ALA A 268 10.97 -11.96 -5.64
C ALA A 268 11.74 -12.31 -6.93
N HIS A 269 11.41 -11.71 -8.07
CA HIS A 269 12.05 -12.02 -9.34
C HIS A 269 13.44 -11.36 -9.44
N ARG A 270 14.41 -12.04 -10.09
CA ARG A 270 15.78 -11.52 -10.26
C ARG A 270 15.84 -10.14 -10.93
N LEU A 271 14.94 -9.85 -11.86
CA LEU A 271 14.82 -8.58 -12.56
C LEU A 271 14.00 -7.51 -11.81
N ALA A 272 13.59 -7.73 -10.55
CA ALA A 272 12.83 -6.73 -9.79
C ALA A 272 13.58 -5.39 -9.64
N PRO A 273 14.91 -5.34 -9.42
CA PRO A 273 15.67 -4.11 -9.47
C PRO A 273 15.63 -3.43 -10.85
N ALA A 274 15.83 -4.20 -11.92
CA ALA A 274 15.79 -3.69 -13.30
C ALA A 274 14.38 -3.16 -13.66
N MET A 275 13.31 -3.84 -13.27
CA MET A 275 11.93 -3.38 -13.45
C MET A 275 11.65 -2.07 -12.68
N SER A 276 12.23 -1.91 -11.50
CA SER A 276 12.13 -0.66 -10.74
C SER A 276 12.88 0.48 -11.43
N MET A 277 14.06 0.22 -12.00
CA MET A 277 14.82 1.16 -12.82
C MET A 277 14.07 1.52 -14.11
N LEU A 278 13.47 0.52 -14.77
CA LEU A 278 12.61 0.71 -15.94
C LEU A 278 11.48 1.69 -15.64
N ASN A 279 10.73 1.46 -14.55
CA ASN A 279 9.64 2.36 -14.20
C ASN A 279 10.12 3.78 -13.92
N GLU A 280 11.28 3.95 -13.29
CA GLU A 280 11.87 5.26 -13.03
C GLU A 280 12.19 6.01 -14.34
N ILE A 281 12.79 5.30 -15.31
CA ILE A 281 13.13 5.83 -16.62
C ILE A 281 11.87 6.07 -17.46
N PHE A 282 10.87 5.19 -17.36
CA PHE A 282 9.64 5.29 -18.15
C PHE A 282 8.80 6.49 -17.74
N GLY A 283 8.35 6.55 -16.49
CA GLY A 283 7.43 7.60 -16.03
C GLY A 283 7.45 7.84 -14.52
N GLY A 284 8.45 7.32 -13.79
CA GLY A 284 8.53 7.41 -12.33
C GLY A 284 9.11 8.72 -11.80
N SER A 285 9.71 9.55 -12.65
CA SER A 285 10.39 10.78 -12.24
C SER A 285 10.20 11.93 -13.22
N ALA A 286 10.59 13.15 -12.81
CA ALA A 286 10.60 14.32 -13.69
C ALA A 286 11.68 14.26 -14.80
N ALA A 287 12.63 13.33 -14.70
CA ALA A 287 13.62 13.08 -15.77
C ALA A 287 13.22 11.88 -16.64
N SER A 288 12.02 11.36 -16.49
CA SER A 288 11.54 10.18 -17.22
C SER A 288 11.12 10.51 -18.65
N LYS A 289 11.09 9.46 -19.50
CA LYS A 289 10.66 9.56 -20.89
C LYS A 289 9.26 10.16 -21.05
N LEU A 290 8.31 9.69 -20.27
CA LEU A 290 6.92 10.19 -20.31
C LEU A 290 6.85 11.67 -19.92
N PHE A 291 7.59 12.08 -18.90
CA PHE A 291 7.61 13.47 -18.49
C PHE A 291 8.27 14.36 -19.56
N LEU A 292 9.48 14.03 -19.99
CA LEU A 292 10.25 14.86 -20.91
C LEU A 292 9.70 14.85 -22.34
N ASN A 293 9.29 13.68 -22.85
CA ASN A 293 8.96 13.55 -24.28
C ASN A 293 7.46 13.73 -24.55
N VAL A 294 6.56 13.32 -23.63
CA VAL A 294 5.11 13.42 -23.84
C VAL A 294 4.57 14.72 -23.27
N ARG A 295 4.98 15.09 -22.04
CA ARG A 295 4.51 16.30 -21.37
C ARG A 295 5.26 17.54 -21.88
N GLU A 296 6.60 17.59 -21.70
CA GLU A 296 7.38 18.81 -21.96
C GLU A 296 7.53 19.09 -23.46
N LYS A 297 8.11 18.15 -24.23
CA LYS A 297 8.42 18.39 -25.65
C LYS A 297 7.20 18.46 -26.54
N ARG A 298 6.18 17.62 -26.30
CA ARG A 298 4.99 17.53 -27.16
C ARG A 298 3.80 18.32 -26.60
N SER A 299 3.86 18.75 -25.35
CA SER A 299 2.78 19.49 -24.67
C SER A 299 1.41 18.82 -24.79
N LEU A 300 1.36 17.47 -24.79
CA LEU A 300 0.13 16.71 -25.02
C LEU A 300 -0.70 16.56 -23.75
N CYS A 301 -0.10 16.79 -22.58
CA CYS A 301 -0.73 16.51 -21.29
C CYS A 301 -0.19 17.41 -20.18
N TYR A 302 -0.99 17.59 -19.14
CA TYR A 302 -0.59 18.32 -17.93
C TYR A 302 0.27 17.45 -17.00
N HIS A 303 0.02 16.16 -16.99
CA HIS A 303 0.89 15.18 -16.35
C HIS A 303 0.90 13.87 -17.16
N CYS A 304 2.02 13.16 -17.13
CA CYS A 304 2.15 11.80 -17.62
C CYS A 304 3.15 11.07 -16.74
N SER A 305 2.73 10.01 -16.10
CA SER A 305 3.58 9.26 -15.16
C SER A 305 3.23 7.79 -15.12
N SER A 306 4.18 6.96 -14.69
CA SER A 306 3.97 5.53 -14.44
C SER A 306 4.14 5.18 -12.97
N SER A 307 3.50 4.10 -12.56
CA SER A 307 3.62 3.53 -11.21
C SER A 307 3.69 2.02 -11.27
N LEU A 308 4.65 1.45 -10.56
CA LEU A 308 4.94 0.02 -10.53
C LEU A 308 4.39 -0.61 -9.23
N ASP A 309 3.71 -1.75 -9.35
CA ASP A 309 3.35 -2.62 -8.25
C ASP A 309 4.04 -3.98 -8.41
N LEU A 310 5.15 -4.18 -7.70
CA LEU A 310 5.90 -5.43 -7.70
C LEU A 310 5.26 -6.55 -6.88
N TYR A 311 4.26 -6.26 -6.03
CA TYR A 311 3.50 -7.33 -5.38
C TYR A 311 2.61 -8.07 -6.36
N LYS A 312 2.18 -7.41 -7.44
CA LYS A 312 1.31 -8.00 -8.47
C LYS A 312 1.99 -8.24 -9.80
N GLY A 313 3.05 -7.52 -10.10
CA GLY A 313 3.63 -7.46 -11.44
C GLY A 313 2.77 -6.61 -12.37
N ALA A 314 2.63 -5.31 -12.05
CA ALA A 314 1.84 -4.39 -12.84
C ALA A 314 2.49 -3.01 -12.95
N ILE A 315 2.37 -2.38 -14.12
CA ILE A 315 2.64 -0.95 -14.31
C ILE A 315 1.36 -0.27 -14.79
N PHE A 316 1.05 0.87 -14.20
CA PHE A 316 -0.03 1.74 -14.65
C PHE A 316 0.55 3.08 -15.09
N VAL A 317 0.28 3.47 -16.33
CA VAL A 317 0.53 4.83 -16.84
C VAL A 317 -0.75 5.64 -16.68
N GLY A 318 -0.63 6.85 -16.13
CA GLY A 318 -1.73 7.80 -16.00
C GLY A 318 -1.38 9.13 -16.65
N SER A 319 -2.32 9.71 -17.41
CA SER A 319 -2.15 11.01 -18.04
C SER A 319 -3.43 11.83 -17.96
N GLY A 320 -3.28 13.16 -17.75
CA GLY A 320 -4.37 14.14 -17.85
C GLY A 320 -4.22 14.90 -19.17
N ILE A 321 -5.17 14.77 -20.06
CA ILE A 321 -5.08 15.22 -21.45
C ILE A 321 -6.32 16.00 -21.88
N ARG A 322 -6.20 16.82 -22.92
CA ARG A 322 -7.36 17.27 -23.68
C ARG A 322 -7.96 16.09 -24.44
N VAL A 323 -9.28 16.05 -24.54
CA VAL A 323 -10.01 14.91 -25.12
C VAL A 323 -9.55 14.62 -26.56
N GLU A 324 -9.33 15.65 -27.36
CA GLU A 324 -8.85 15.56 -28.75
C GLU A 324 -7.44 14.98 -28.87
N ASN A 325 -6.62 15.11 -27.83
CA ASN A 325 -5.23 14.61 -27.83
C ASN A 325 -5.12 13.13 -27.48
N ARG A 326 -6.23 12.42 -27.22
CA ARG A 326 -6.20 11.03 -26.78
C ARG A 326 -5.34 10.12 -27.66
N ALA A 327 -5.65 10.06 -28.96
CA ALA A 327 -4.98 9.12 -29.86
C ALA A 327 -3.47 9.41 -29.99
N VAL A 328 -3.12 10.69 -30.08
CA VAL A 328 -1.72 11.13 -30.18
C VAL A 328 -0.95 10.84 -28.90
N THR A 329 -1.58 11.03 -27.73
CA THR A 329 -0.96 10.75 -26.42
C THR A 329 -0.77 9.25 -26.20
N GLU A 330 -1.78 8.42 -26.53
CA GLU A 330 -1.61 6.96 -26.47
C GLU A 330 -0.45 6.50 -27.36
N GLN A 331 -0.36 7.01 -28.58
CA GLN A 331 0.73 6.66 -29.50
C GLN A 331 2.09 7.15 -28.98
N ALA A 332 2.15 8.36 -28.42
CA ALA A 332 3.38 8.87 -27.82
C ALA A 332 3.86 8.01 -26.65
N ILE A 333 2.96 7.59 -25.76
CA ILE A 333 3.29 6.69 -24.63
C ILE A 333 3.85 5.36 -25.15
N ARG A 334 3.21 4.75 -26.17
CA ARG A 334 3.70 3.50 -26.78
C ARG A 334 5.06 3.67 -27.44
N THR A 335 5.30 4.80 -28.12
CA THR A 335 6.60 5.10 -28.71
C THR A 335 7.71 5.12 -27.65
N GLU A 336 7.47 5.73 -26.50
CA GLU A 336 8.45 5.76 -25.41
C GLU A 336 8.63 4.36 -24.77
N PHE A 337 7.59 3.55 -24.71
CA PHE A 337 7.69 2.17 -24.27
C PHE A 337 8.50 1.31 -25.25
N GLU A 338 8.28 1.45 -26.56
CA GLU A 338 9.06 0.77 -27.61
C GLU A 338 10.52 1.20 -27.58
N ALA A 339 10.83 2.45 -27.24
CA ALA A 339 12.19 2.90 -27.06
C ALA A 339 12.91 2.14 -25.93
N LEU A 340 12.19 1.86 -24.81
CA LEU A 340 12.71 1.02 -23.72
C LEU A 340 12.96 -0.43 -24.16
N LEU A 341 12.03 -1.02 -24.93
CA LEU A 341 12.20 -2.37 -25.49
C LEU A 341 13.46 -2.49 -26.37
N ARG A 342 13.82 -1.43 -27.06
CA ARG A 342 15.03 -1.36 -27.90
C ARG A 342 16.30 -0.96 -27.14
N GLY A 343 16.21 -0.77 -25.83
CA GLY A 343 17.32 -0.31 -24.98
C GLY A 343 17.72 1.15 -25.22
N HIS A 344 16.87 1.96 -25.85
CA HIS A 344 17.13 3.39 -26.09
C HIS A 344 16.95 4.18 -24.80
N ILE A 345 17.99 4.26 -23.99
CA ILE A 345 18.06 4.99 -22.73
C ILE A 345 19.22 5.98 -22.83
N THR A 346 18.93 7.27 -22.68
CA THR A 346 19.96 8.32 -22.67
C THR A 346 20.78 8.29 -21.37
N GLU A 347 22.00 8.86 -21.40
CA GLU A 347 22.83 8.98 -20.18
C GLU A 347 22.11 9.77 -19.10
N THR A 348 21.41 10.85 -19.46
CA THR A 348 20.67 11.68 -18.52
C THR A 348 19.57 10.90 -17.81
N GLU A 349 18.76 10.12 -18.53
CA GLU A 349 17.70 9.26 -17.97
C GLU A 349 18.28 8.20 -17.06
N TRP A 350 19.38 7.57 -17.51
CA TRP A 350 20.07 6.52 -16.76
C TRP A 350 20.63 7.01 -15.44
N ASP A 351 21.38 8.10 -15.47
CA ASP A 351 21.99 8.69 -14.29
C ASP A 351 20.95 9.24 -13.32
N ALA A 352 19.87 9.82 -13.83
CA ALA A 352 18.77 10.29 -13.00
C ALA A 352 18.10 9.13 -12.26
N ALA A 353 17.84 8.01 -12.97
CA ALA A 353 17.24 6.82 -12.37
C ALA A 353 18.16 6.19 -11.31
N LYS A 354 19.45 6.07 -11.56
CA LYS A 354 20.43 5.59 -10.58
C LYS A 354 20.48 6.46 -9.33
N ARG A 355 20.56 7.78 -9.48
CA ARG A 355 20.53 8.72 -8.34
C ARG A 355 19.24 8.63 -7.55
N SER A 356 18.09 8.53 -8.23
CA SER A 356 16.78 8.38 -7.58
C SER A 356 16.71 7.10 -6.74
N ARG A 357 17.13 5.96 -7.30
CA ARG A 357 17.11 4.67 -6.56
C ARG A 357 18.09 4.64 -5.39
N ASP A 358 19.28 5.22 -5.55
CA ASP A 358 20.24 5.39 -4.46
C ASP A 358 19.65 6.24 -3.33
N PHE A 359 19.05 7.37 -3.68
CA PHE A 359 18.39 8.28 -2.72
C PHE A 359 17.27 7.59 -1.95
N VAL A 360 16.37 6.89 -2.63
CA VAL A 360 15.27 6.15 -2.00
C VAL A 360 15.80 5.10 -1.01
N CYS A 361 16.85 4.36 -1.37
CA CYS A 361 17.46 3.37 -0.47
C CYS A 361 18.11 4.02 0.77
N ARG A 362 18.71 5.20 0.63
CA ARG A 362 19.25 5.95 1.79
C ARG A 362 18.11 6.47 2.68
N GLN A 363 17.08 7.03 2.08
CA GLN A 363 15.94 7.57 2.81
C GLN A 363 15.21 6.49 3.64
N LEU A 364 15.19 5.21 3.17
CA LEU A 364 14.67 4.10 3.97
C LEU A 364 15.33 4.01 5.36
N LEU A 365 16.64 4.28 5.43
CA LEU A 365 17.40 4.19 6.68
C LEU A 365 17.12 5.35 7.66
N ASP A 366 16.40 6.37 7.24
CA ASP A 366 16.08 7.55 8.04
C ASP A 366 14.61 7.56 8.53
N GLN A 367 13.81 6.57 8.13
CA GLN A 367 12.38 6.51 8.43
C GLN A 367 11.96 5.14 9.00
N PRO A 368 11.63 5.05 10.31
CA PRO A 368 11.17 3.80 10.94
C PRO A 368 10.00 3.13 10.20
N ALA A 369 9.01 3.92 9.78
CA ALA A 369 7.84 3.39 9.05
C ALA A 369 8.22 2.81 7.67
N ALA A 370 9.15 3.44 6.95
CA ALA A 370 9.63 2.92 5.66
C ALA A 370 10.44 1.63 5.83
N LEU A 371 11.25 1.52 6.90
CA LEU A 371 11.94 0.27 7.26
C LEU A 371 10.94 -0.82 7.64
N CYS A 372 9.90 -0.50 8.38
CA CYS A 372 8.81 -1.43 8.69
C CYS A 372 8.19 -1.99 7.41
N ASP A 373 7.76 -1.13 6.49
CA ASP A 373 7.15 -1.54 5.22
C ASP A 373 8.13 -2.37 4.37
N PHE A 374 9.39 -1.98 4.34
CA PHE A 374 10.44 -2.69 3.62
C PHE A 374 10.62 -4.12 4.13
N TYR A 375 10.80 -4.31 5.43
CA TYR A 375 11.06 -5.61 6.02
C TYR A 375 9.81 -6.50 6.11
N MET A 376 8.67 -5.92 6.49
CA MET A 376 7.41 -6.65 6.57
C MET A 376 6.97 -7.20 5.21
N GLY A 377 7.07 -6.37 4.15
CA GLY A 377 6.74 -6.79 2.81
C GLY A 377 7.65 -7.91 2.28
N ARG A 378 8.94 -7.86 2.59
CA ARG A 378 9.91 -8.90 2.20
C ARG A 378 9.71 -10.19 2.99
N HIS A 379 9.55 -10.06 4.29
CA HIS A 379 9.30 -11.22 5.16
C HIS A 379 8.05 -11.99 4.71
N MET A 380 6.98 -11.27 4.39
CA MET A 380 5.74 -11.86 3.87
C MET A 380 5.98 -12.72 2.61
N LEU A 381 6.92 -12.33 1.77
CA LEU A 381 7.26 -13.03 0.52
C LEU A 381 8.43 -14.02 0.68
N GLY A 382 8.96 -14.20 1.89
CA GLY A 382 10.12 -15.06 2.15
C GLY A 382 11.45 -14.50 1.60
N ILE A 383 11.53 -13.19 1.36
CA ILE A 383 12.72 -12.52 0.83
C ILE A 383 13.56 -12.02 2.03
N SER A 384 14.83 -12.43 2.06
CA SER A 384 15.82 -11.90 3.00
C SER A 384 16.70 -10.88 2.25
N GLU A 385 16.42 -9.60 2.43
CA GLU A 385 17.16 -8.51 1.79
C GLU A 385 17.25 -7.31 2.74
N THR A 386 18.41 -6.65 2.81
CA THR A 386 18.58 -5.39 3.54
C THR A 386 18.50 -4.18 2.60
N PRO A 387 18.27 -2.96 3.12
CA PRO A 387 18.32 -1.74 2.30
C PRO A 387 19.67 -1.56 1.59
N GLU A 388 20.78 -1.95 2.22
CA GLU A 388 22.13 -1.91 1.65
C GLU A 388 22.28 -2.89 0.49
N GLN A 389 21.78 -4.12 0.64
CA GLN A 389 21.75 -5.12 -0.44
C GLN A 389 20.87 -4.66 -1.60
N ARG A 390 19.70 -4.08 -1.31
CA ARG A 390 18.82 -3.49 -2.33
C ARG A 390 19.50 -2.35 -3.08
N ARG A 391 20.21 -1.48 -2.36
CA ARG A 391 21.00 -0.39 -2.94
C ARG A 391 22.10 -0.92 -3.87
N ALA A 392 22.84 -1.95 -3.43
CA ALA A 392 23.85 -2.62 -4.23
C ALA A 392 23.26 -3.26 -5.50
N ALA A 393 22.08 -3.91 -5.36
CA ALA A 393 21.37 -4.48 -6.49
C ALA A 393 21.00 -3.42 -7.53
N PHE A 394 20.49 -2.23 -7.12
CA PHE A 394 20.23 -1.12 -8.05
C PHE A 394 21.50 -0.58 -8.71
N ALA A 395 22.60 -0.49 -7.99
CA ALA A 395 23.87 -0.04 -8.54
C ALA A 395 24.40 -1.00 -9.62
N ALA A 396 24.15 -2.30 -9.46
CA ALA A 396 24.59 -3.36 -10.36
C ALA A 396 23.73 -3.52 -11.63
N VAL A 397 22.49 -2.98 -11.65
CA VAL A 397 21.60 -3.07 -12.83
C VAL A 397 22.28 -2.54 -14.08
N THR A 398 22.14 -3.29 -15.17
CA THR A 398 22.62 -2.91 -16.52
C THR A 398 21.47 -2.42 -17.41
N ARG A 399 21.79 -1.74 -18.52
CA ARG A 399 20.79 -1.31 -19.50
C ARG A 399 20.15 -2.50 -20.22
N ASP A 400 20.91 -3.57 -20.43
CA ASP A 400 20.40 -4.80 -21.05
C ASP A 400 19.37 -5.48 -20.15
N GLU A 401 19.58 -5.50 -18.82
CA GLU A 401 18.59 -5.99 -17.87
C GLU A 401 17.32 -5.14 -17.85
N VAL A 402 17.42 -3.82 -18.05
CA VAL A 402 16.25 -2.94 -18.18
C VAL A 402 15.48 -3.25 -19.47
N ALA A 403 16.16 -3.46 -20.60
CA ALA A 403 15.53 -3.87 -21.84
C ALA A 403 14.92 -5.28 -21.75
N GLU A 404 15.59 -6.21 -21.07
CA GLU A 404 15.05 -7.52 -20.74
C GLU A 404 13.79 -7.39 -19.90
N ALA A 405 13.80 -6.58 -18.83
CA ALA A 405 12.62 -6.35 -17.99
C ALA A 405 11.46 -5.73 -18.80
N ALA A 406 11.75 -4.83 -19.75
CA ALA A 406 10.74 -4.27 -20.67
C ALA A 406 10.08 -5.36 -21.53
N SER A 407 10.84 -6.37 -21.98
CA SER A 407 10.31 -7.46 -22.79
C SER A 407 9.30 -8.36 -22.06
N HIS A 408 9.28 -8.32 -20.73
CA HIS A 408 8.31 -9.01 -19.89
C HIS A 408 6.99 -8.23 -19.70
N LEU A 409 6.90 -6.98 -20.17
CA LEU A 409 5.69 -6.17 -20.06
C LEU A 409 4.75 -6.42 -21.25
N ARG A 410 3.46 -6.51 -20.96
CA ARG A 410 2.39 -6.61 -21.97
C ARG A 410 1.29 -5.61 -21.61
N GLU A 411 0.93 -4.74 -22.58
CA GLU A 411 -0.25 -3.90 -22.47
C GLU A 411 -1.50 -4.78 -22.45
N GLY A 412 -2.39 -4.57 -21.48
CA GLY A 412 -3.59 -5.42 -21.33
C GLY A 412 -4.87 -4.63 -21.20
N ALA A 413 -4.82 -3.35 -20.78
CA ALA A 413 -6.02 -2.53 -20.65
C ALA A 413 -5.74 -1.05 -20.90
N VAL A 414 -6.69 -0.37 -21.53
CA VAL A 414 -6.75 1.09 -21.69
C VAL A 414 -8.12 1.56 -21.24
N PHE A 415 -8.12 2.43 -20.25
CA PHE A 415 -9.33 3.11 -19.79
C PHE A 415 -9.21 4.62 -20.05
N PHE A 416 -10.24 5.20 -20.62
CA PHE A 416 -10.31 6.63 -20.86
C PHE A 416 -11.55 7.21 -20.21
N LEU A 417 -11.35 8.09 -19.24
CA LEU A 417 -12.41 8.93 -18.68
C LEU A 417 -12.46 10.20 -19.51
N LYS A 418 -13.49 10.32 -20.34
CA LYS A 418 -13.67 11.43 -21.27
C LYS A 418 -14.33 12.60 -20.55
N GLY A 419 -13.70 13.76 -20.56
CA GLY A 419 -14.28 15.01 -20.10
C GLY A 419 -15.36 15.52 -21.07
N THR A 420 -16.44 16.05 -20.53
CA THR A 420 -17.60 16.58 -21.33
C THR A 420 -17.83 18.08 -21.17
N LEU A 421 -17.02 18.76 -20.34
CA LEU A 421 -17.06 20.22 -20.16
C LEU A 421 -16.03 20.89 -21.08
N ASP A 422 -16.34 22.05 -21.59
CA ASP A 422 -15.43 22.90 -22.37
C ASP A 422 -14.41 23.59 -21.42
N ASP A 423 -13.16 23.82 -21.91
CA ASP A 423 -12.06 24.45 -21.15
C ASP A 423 -12.39 25.83 -20.50
N GLY A 424 -13.57 26.42 -20.78
CA GLY A 424 -14.01 27.71 -20.23
C GLY A 424 -14.95 27.63 -19.02
N GLU A 425 -15.46 26.43 -18.67
CA GLU A 425 -16.49 26.28 -17.61
C GLU A 425 -15.93 25.73 -16.27
N GLY A 426 -14.61 25.46 -16.18
CA GLY A 426 -14.01 24.70 -15.08
C GLY A 426 -13.18 25.46 -14.05
N ASP A 427 -13.02 26.79 -14.16
CA ASP A 427 -12.06 27.55 -13.35
C ASP A 427 -12.55 27.91 -11.92
N GLU A 428 -13.74 27.50 -11.50
CA GLU A 428 -14.26 27.85 -10.16
C GLU A 428 -14.16 26.74 -9.09
N ASN A 429 -13.64 25.53 -9.41
CA ASN A 429 -13.64 24.41 -8.43
C ASN A 429 -12.42 23.45 -8.49
N GLU A 430 -11.22 23.88 -8.91
CA GLU A 430 -9.98 23.05 -8.73
C GLU A 430 -9.10 23.54 -7.60
#